data_71f9e485a3b24cd1efed41b37698fcae
#
_entry.id   71f9e485a3b24cd1efed41b37698fcae
#
_cell.length_a   1.000
_cell.length_b   1.000
_cell.length_c   1.000
_cell.angle_alpha   90.00
_cell.angle_beta   90.00
_cell.angle_gamma   90.00
#
_symmetry.space_group_name_H-M   'P 1'
#
loop_
_entity.id
_entity.type
_entity.pdbx_description
1 polymer ?
#
loop_
_entity_poly.entity_id
_entity_poly.type
_entity_poly.pdbx_seq_one_letter_code
_entity_poly.pdbx_strand_id
1 'polypeptide(L)'
;RRWNAVIDRFGTAPPDVYSTDFSWEKTLRAIQKRADSALETAARGDAKAARKQIMPIRRVLSALRKRNGVTAYSDTVDAANAAFKKLYKFRYTPPDFDVVEQVDQLRQITAITAYWYEQCLDNAPKALAQDPEFKRLMEDSLYSLSRIWVAIANKAAPNLISILRGLSSSNRMLFLRFG
;
A
#
# COMPACT_ATOMS: atom_id res chain seq x y z
N ARG A 1 -6.82 -22.73 3.69
CA ARG A 1 -6.62 -23.88 2.76
C ARG A 1 -5.57 -23.58 1.69
N ARG A 2 -5.65 -22.45 0.92
CA ARG A 2 -4.65 -22.13 -0.12
C ARG A 2 -3.24 -21.91 0.44
N TRP A 3 -3.12 -21.27 1.59
CA TRP A 3 -1.82 -21.03 2.21
C TRP A 3 -1.14 -22.35 2.66
N ASN A 4 -1.88 -23.28 3.25
CA ASN A 4 -1.33 -24.58 3.64
C ASN A 4 -0.75 -25.32 2.42
N ALA A 5 -1.44 -25.30 1.28
CA ALA A 5 -0.90 -25.88 0.05
C ALA A 5 0.43 -25.23 -0.42
N VAL A 6 0.63 -23.94 -0.16
CA VAL A 6 1.92 -23.28 -0.43
C VAL A 6 2.99 -23.76 0.54
N ILE A 7 2.68 -23.91 1.83
CA ILE A 7 3.61 -24.43 2.83
C ILE A 7 3.96 -25.89 2.53
N ASP A 8 2.97 -26.72 2.20
CA ASP A 8 3.19 -28.14 1.89
C ASP A 8 4.09 -28.30 0.65
N ARG A 9 3.93 -27.44 -0.35
CA ARG A 9 4.72 -27.51 -1.59
C ARG A 9 6.09 -26.87 -1.49
N PHE A 10 6.22 -25.75 -0.80
CA PHE A 10 7.41 -24.90 -0.84
C PHE A 10 8.05 -24.67 0.53
N GLY A 11 7.53 -25.25 1.59
CA GLY A 11 8.01 -25.01 2.97
C GLY A 11 9.47 -25.36 3.16
N THR A 12 9.91 -26.48 2.58
CA THR A 12 11.29 -26.98 2.66
C THR A 12 12.06 -26.88 1.34
N ALA A 13 11.35 -26.74 0.22
CA ALA A 13 11.93 -26.63 -1.12
C ALA A 13 11.51 -25.28 -1.75
N PRO A 14 12.30 -24.21 -1.59
CA PRO A 14 11.95 -22.91 -2.14
C PRO A 14 11.94 -22.95 -3.68
N PRO A 15 11.11 -22.10 -4.34
CA PRO A 15 11.26 -21.85 -5.77
C PRO A 15 12.66 -21.33 -6.09
N ASP A 16 13.15 -21.56 -7.33
CA ASP A 16 14.51 -21.25 -7.75
C ASP A 16 14.96 -19.82 -7.38
N VAL A 17 14.08 -18.83 -7.56
CA VAL A 17 14.37 -17.43 -7.23
C VAL A 17 14.64 -17.17 -5.73
N TYR A 18 14.29 -18.10 -4.86
CA TYR A 18 14.52 -18.05 -3.42
C TYR A 18 15.48 -19.13 -2.91
N SER A 19 16.08 -19.91 -3.81
CA SER A 19 16.91 -21.09 -3.45
C SER A 19 18.12 -20.72 -2.59
N THR A 20 18.62 -19.50 -2.71
CA THR A 20 19.76 -18.98 -1.92
C THR A 20 19.34 -18.26 -0.63
N ASP A 21 18.05 -18.13 -0.35
CA ASP A 21 17.56 -17.45 0.86
C ASP A 21 17.53 -18.39 2.06
N PHE A 22 18.60 -18.42 2.84
CA PHE A 22 18.71 -19.22 4.08
C PHE A 22 17.61 -18.93 5.11
N SER A 23 16.89 -17.82 4.98
CA SER A 23 15.78 -17.48 5.88
C SER A 23 14.39 -17.87 5.35
N TRP A 24 14.33 -18.52 4.17
CA TRP A 24 13.07 -18.90 3.52
C TRP A 24 12.15 -19.68 4.48
N GLU A 25 12.61 -20.84 4.95
CA GLU A 25 11.83 -21.73 5.83
C GLU A 25 11.38 -21.01 7.11
N LYS A 26 12.32 -20.30 7.78
CA LYS A 26 12.02 -19.51 8.98
C LYS A 26 10.94 -18.45 8.70
N THR A 27 11.02 -17.79 7.53
CA THR A 27 10.07 -16.78 7.12
C THR A 27 8.67 -17.37 6.91
N LEU A 28 8.57 -18.50 6.19
CA LEU A 28 7.30 -19.17 5.96
C LEU A 28 6.66 -19.69 7.24
N ARG A 29 7.45 -20.29 8.14
CA ARG A 29 6.97 -20.74 9.46
C ARG A 29 6.44 -19.57 10.32
N ALA A 30 7.11 -18.42 10.27
CA ALA A 30 6.65 -17.23 10.98
C ALA A 30 5.32 -16.69 10.41
N ILE A 31 5.13 -16.77 9.09
CA ILE A 31 3.87 -16.41 8.43
C ILE A 31 2.77 -17.38 8.83
N GLN A 32 3.05 -18.69 8.79
CA GLN A 32 2.09 -19.74 9.19
C GLN A 32 1.59 -19.50 10.62
N LYS A 33 2.51 -19.35 11.56
CA LYS A 33 2.17 -19.08 12.97
C LYS A 33 1.24 -17.88 13.14
N ARG A 34 1.49 -16.79 12.37
CA ARG A 34 0.62 -15.60 12.41
C ARG A 34 -0.74 -15.87 11.80
N ALA A 35 -0.80 -16.62 10.70
CA ALA A 35 -2.06 -16.97 10.04
C ALA A 35 -2.93 -17.85 10.94
N ASP A 36 -2.33 -18.85 11.62
CA ASP A 36 -3.03 -19.73 12.55
C ASP A 36 -3.57 -18.96 13.76
N SER A 37 -2.73 -18.13 14.38
CA SER A 37 -3.16 -17.26 15.48
C SER A 37 -4.30 -16.31 15.09
N ALA A 38 -4.25 -15.76 13.87
CA ALA A 38 -5.32 -14.91 13.38
C ALA A 38 -6.61 -15.67 13.12
N LEU A 39 -6.52 -16.91 12.60
CA LEU A 39 -7.66 -17.80 12.39
C LEU A 39 -8.35 -18.13 13.70
N GLU A 40 -7.59 -18.53 14.72
CA GLU A 40 -8.11 -18.78 16.08
C GLU A 40 -8.79 -17.55 16.68
N THR A 41 -8.17 -16.37 16.49
CA THR A 41 -8.74 -15.11 16.99
C THR A 41 -10.04 -14.76 16.27
N ALA A 42 -10.10 -14.97 14.96
CA ALA A 42 -11.32 -14.78 14.17
C ALA A 42 -12.42 -15.78 14.59
N ALA A 43 -12.07 -17.03 14.86
CA ALA A 43 -13.02 -18.05 15.31
C ALA A 43 -13.64 -17.72 16.69
N ARG A 44 -12.93 -16.96 17.53
CA ARG A 44 -13.45 -16.40 18.78
C ARG A 44 -14.29 -15.14 18.58
N GLY A 45 -14.53 -14.69 17.34
CA GLY A 45 -15.36 -13.52 17.01
C GLY A 45 -14.60 -12.17 16.99
N ASP A 46 -13.30 -12.13 17.31
CA ASP A 46 -12.51 -10.88 17.25
C ASP A 46 -11.85 -10.66 15.88
N ALA A 47 -12.68 -10.29 14.91
CA ALA A 47 -12.22 -9.99 13.55
C ALA A 47 -11.23 -8.81 13.49
N LYS A 48 -11.34 -7.84 14.43
CA LYS A 48 -10.43 -6.68 14.48
C LYS A 48 -9.04 -7.08 14.92
N ALA A 49 -8.91 -7.88 15.96
CA ALA A 49 -7.63 -8.42 16.41
C ALA A 49 -7.02 -9.36 15.37
N ALA A 50 -7.81 -10.27 14.78
CA ALA A 50 -7.38 -11.16 13.72
C ALA A 50 -6.78 -10.39 12.53
N ARG A 51 -7.46 -9.32 12.09
CA ARG A 51 -6.94 -8.44 11.03
C ARG A 51 -5.61 -7.81 11.42
N LYS A 52 -5.45 -7.35 12.66
CA LYS A 52 -4.19 -6.77 13.15
C LYS A 52 -3.03 -7.77 13.12
N GLN A 53 -3.31 -9.05 13.36
CA GLN A 53 -2.32 -10.13 13.30
C GLN A 53 -1.90 -10.48 11.86
N ILE A 54 -2.81 -10.42 10.87
CA ILE A 54 -2.54 -10.73 9.46
C ILE A 54 -1.79 -9.61 8.76
N MET A 55 -2.08 -8.35 9.07
CA MET A 55 -1.50 -7.20 8.37
C MET A 55 0.04 -7.21 8.24
N PRO A 56 0.83 -7.67 9.25
CA PRO A 56 2.28 -7.76 9.13
C PRO A 56 2.76 -8.80 8.11
N ILE A 57 1.97 -9.83 7.78
CA ILE A 57 2.35 -10.88 6.82
C ILE A 57 2.72 -10.26 5.46
N ARG A 58 1.94 -9.28 5.02
CA ARG A 58 2.20 -8.58 3.77
C ARG A 58 3.59 -7.94 3.73
N ARG A 59 4.02 -7.31 4.84
CA ARG A 59 5.36 -6.71 4.96
C ARG A 59 6.46 -7.77 4.97
N VAL A 60 6.22 -8.92 5.61
CA VAL A 60 7.18 -10.03 5.65
C VAL A 60 7.37 -10.61 4.25
N LEU A 61 6.29 -10.80 3.48
CA LEU A 61 6.34 -11.25 2.09
C LEU A 61 7.03 -10.23 1.18
N SER A 62 6.74 -8.95 1.34
CA SER A 62 7.41 -7.87 0.60
C SER A 62 8.92 -7.85 0.89
N ALA A 63 9.32 -7.96 2.15
CA ALA A 63 10.72 -8.04 2.55
C ALA A 63 11.42 -9.29 1.98
N LEU A 64 10.72 -10.44 1.96
CA LEU A 64 11.20 -11.67 1.35
C LEU A 64 11.47 -11.49 -0.15
N ARG A 65 10.52 -10.94 -0.89
CA ARG A 65 10.67 -10.65 -2.32
C ARG A 65 11.85 -9.69 -2.57
N LYS A 66 11.84 -8.55 -1.86
CA LYS A 66 12.83 -7.48 -2.06
C LYS A 66 14.27 -7.96 -1.87
N ARG A 67 14.56 -8.76 -0.84
CA ARG A 67 15.94 -9.28 -0.61
C ARG A 67 16.37 -10.32 -1.64
N ASN A 68 15.41 -10.93 -2.35
CA ASN A 68 15.66 -11.89 -3.43
C ASN A 68 15.53 -11.26 -4.84
N GLY A 69 15.48 -9.94 -4.96
CA GLY A 69 15.34 -9.25 -6.24
C GLY A 69 14.01 -9.47 -6.95
N VAL A 70 12.99 -9.98 -6.25
CA VAL A 70 11.65 -10.22 -6.80
C VAL A 70 10.77 -9.01 -6.53
N THR A 71 10.08 -8.54 -7.55
CA THR A 71 9.08 -7.47 -7.44
C THR A 71 7.69 -8.04 -7.69
N ALA A 72 6.71 -7.58 -6.95
CA ALA A 72 5.30 -7.86 -7.17
C ALA A 72 4.52 -6.56 -7.26
N TYR A 73 3.46 -6.53 -8.07
CA TYR A 73 2.59 -5.37 -8.19
C TYR A 73 2.09 -4.85 -6.83
N SER A 74 1.78 -5.77 -5.91
CA SER A 74 1.38 -5.43 -4.56
C SER A 74 2.43 -4.60 -3.78
N ASP A 75 3.72 -4.71 -4.12
CA ASP A 75 4.77 -3.92 -3.48
C ASP A 75 4.71 -2.45 -3.92
N THR A 76 4.35 -2.20 -5.20
CA THR A 76 4.09 -0.85 -5.73
C THR A 76 2.87 -0.23 -5.05
N VAL A 77 1.77 -1.00 -4.92
CA VAL A 77 0.57 -0.54 -4.20
C VAL A 77 0.86 -0.26 -2.72
N ASP A 78 1.70 -1.07 -2.08
CA ASP A 78 2.13 -0.82 -0.70
C ASP A 78 2.95 0.46 -0.56
N ALA A 79 3.82 0.76 -1.54
CA ALA A 79 4.58 2.01 -1.58
C ALA A 79 3.66 3.23 -1.77
N ALA A 80 2.69 3.15 -2.69
CA ALA A 80 1.68 4.18 -2.89
C ALA A 80 0.86 4.45 -1.61
N ASN A 81 0.39 3.38 -0.95
CA ASN A 81 -0.33 3.50 0.31
C ASN A 81 0.54 4.08 1.44
N ALA A 82 1.84 3.77 1.49
CA ALA A 82 2.76 4.34 2.46
C ALA A 82 3.02 5.83 2.22
N ALA A 83 3.18 6.24 0.96
CA ALA A 83 3.31 7.64 0.56
C ALA A 83 2.03 8.43 0.89
N PHE A 84 0.86 7.89 0.49
CA PHE A 84 -0.43 8.50 0.81
C PHE A 84 -0.64 8.68 2.32
N LYS A 85 -0.27 7.72 3.17
CA LYS A 85 -0.39 7.86 4.63
C LYS A 85 0.41 9.04 5.19
N LYS A 86 1.55 9.36 4.59
CA LYS A 86 2.32 10.55 4.95
C LYS A 86 1.60 11.82 4.52
N LEU A 87 1.11 11.85 3.28
CA LEU A 87 0.34 12.96 2.73
C LEU A 87 -0.95 13.21 3.54
N TYR A 88 -1.66 12.15 3.93
CA TYR A 88 -2.92 12.24 4.64
C TYR A 88 -2.82 12.88 6.03
N LYS A 89 -1.62 12.96 6.63
CA LYS A 89 -1.40 13.66 7.90
C LYS A 89 -1.74 15.14 7.81
N PHE A 90 -1.52 15.76 6.66
CA PHE A 90 -1.88 17.16 6.42
C PHE A 90 -3.39 17.45 6.51
N ARG A 91 -4.23 16.43 6.51
CA ARG A 91 -5.65 16.59 6.82
C ARG A 91 -5.89 17.03 8.28
N TYR A 92 -5.06 16.57 9.19
CA TYR A 92 -5.19 16.85 10.64
C TYR A 92 -4.39 18.07 11.05
N THR A 93 -3.26 18.28 10.38
CA THR A 93 -2.35 19.40 10.61
C THR A 93 -1.99 19.99 9.24
N PRO A 94 -2.88 20.81 8.63
CA PRO A 94 -2.55 21.52 7.40
C PRO A 94 -1.31 22.40 7.61
N PRO A 95 -0.51 22.64 6.56
CA PRO A 95 0.63 23.56 6.67
C PRO A 95 0.16 24.98 6.90
N ASP A 96 0.97 25.74 7.60
CA ASP A 96 0.92 27.19 7.49
C ASP A 96 1.47 27.58 6.11
N PHE A 97 0.60 28.11 5.25
CA PHE A 97 0.94 28.45 3.87
C PHE A 97 1.85 29.69 3.75
N ASP A 98 2.09 30.39 4.83
CA ASP A 98 3.05 31.49 4.88
C ASP A 98 4.45 31.01 5.31
N VAL A 99 4.58 29.75 5.75
CA VAL A 99 5.85 29.11 6.12
C VAL A 99 6.34 28.25 4.96
N VAL A 100 7.38 28.69 4.27
CA VAL A 100 7.92 28.07 3.05
C VAL A 100 8.27 26.59 3.28
N GLU A 101 8.92 26.27 4.38
CA GLU A 101 9.38 24.93 4.70
C GLU A 101 8.21 23.93 4.84
N GLN A 102 7.08 24.36 5.42
CA GLN A 102 5.89 23.54 5.55
C GLN A 102 5.21 23.30 4.21
N VAL A 103 5.16 24.33 3.37
CA VAL A 103 4.63 24.25 2.01
C VAL A 103 5.50 23.31 1.15
N ASP A 104 6.82 23.43 1.22
CA ASP A 104 7.73 22.59 0.46
C ASP A 104 7.66 21.12 0.92
N GLN A 105 7.49 20.87 2.21
CA GLN A 105 7.22 19.53 2.72
C GLN A 105 5.93 18.94 2.13
N LEU A 106 4.84 19.72 2.07
CA LEU A 106 3.60 19.28 1.44
C LEU A 106 3.81 19.00 -0.05
N ARG A 107 4.50 19.88 -0.78
CA ARG A 107 4.83 19.71 -2.20
C ARG A 107 5.62 18.43 -2.43
N GLN A 108 6.68 18.22 -1.68
CA GLN A 108 7.52 17.03 -1.79
C GLN A 108 6.73 15.74 -1.56
N ILE A 109 5.93 15.67 -0.49
CA ILE A 109 5.14 14.47 -0.16
C ILE A 109 4.04 14.25 -1.19
N THR A 110 3.45 15.33 -1.76
CA THR A 110 2.48 15.23 -2.85
C THR A 110 3.11 14.65 -4.11
N ALA A 111 4.29 15.16 -4.51
CA ALA A 111 5.02 14.65 -5.66
C ALA A 111 5.42 13.17 -5.51
N ILE A 112 5.94 12.78 -4.33
CA ILE A 112 6.26 11.37 -4.03
C ILE A 112 5.01 10.50 -4.10
N THR A 113 3.86 10.99 -3.64
CA THR A 113 2.61 10.24 -3.68
C THR A 113 2.13 10.08 -5.13
N ALA A 114 2.16 11.14 -5.93
CA ALA A 114 1.82 11.10 -7.36
C ALA A 114 2.70 10.09 -8.11
N TYR A 115 4.02 10.16 -7.92
CA TYR A 115 4.96 9.20 -8.50
C TYR A 115 4.58 7.74 -8.23
N TRP A 116 4.25 7.39 -6.98
CA TRP A 116 3.87 6.02 -6.67
C TRP A 116 2.52 5.61 -7.25
N TYR A 117 1.57 6.56 -7.43
CA TYR A 117 0.32 6.28 -8.13
C TYR A 117 0.55 6.08 -9.64
N GLU A 118 1.42 6.87 -10.27
CA GLU A 118 1.86 6.65 -11.65
C GLU A 118 2.54 5.29 -11.80
N GLN A 119 3.43 4.91 -10.88
CA GLN A 119 4.03 3.57 -10.85
C GLN A 119 3.00 2.45 -10.69
N CYS A 120 1.88 2.67 -9.98
CA CYS A 120 0.79 1.71 -9.93
C CYS A 120 0.09 1.57 -11.29
N LEU A 121 -0.03 2.64 -12.05
CA LEU A 121 -0.62 2.62 -13.38
C LEU A 121 0.31 1.93 -14.39
N ASP A 122 1.59 2.34 -14.42
CA ASP A 122 2.57 1.89 -15.39
C ASP A 122 2.94 0.40 -15.24
N ASN A 123 3.02 -0.08 -13.99
CA ASN A 123 3.39 -1.45 -13.68
C ASN A 123 2.18 -2.38 -13.48
N ALA A 124 0.98 -1.93 -13.80
CA ALA A 124 -0.22 -2.75 -13.65
C ALA A 124 -0.17 -3.99 -14.56
N PRO A 125 -0.43 -5.20 -14.02
CA PRO A 125 -0.59 -6.39 -14.84
C PRO A 125 -1.63 -6.15 -15.94
N LYS A 126 -1.45 -6.75 -17.13
CA LYS A 126 -2.30 -6.52 -18.30
C LYS A 126 -3.81 -6.63 -18.00
N ALA A 127 -4.21 -7.65 -17.24
CA ALA A 127 -5.60 -7.83 -16.86
C ALA A 127 -6.14 -6.68 -15.97
N LEU A 128 -5.30 -6.14 -15.10
CA LEU A 128 -5.65 -5.02 -14.23
C LEU A 128 -5.66 -3.70 -15.00
N ALA A 129 -4.67 -3.50 -15.89
CA ALA A 129 -4.61 -2.31 -16.74
C ALA A 129 -5.81 -2.19 -17.70
N GLN A 130 -6.54 -3.29 -17.95
CA GLN A 130 -7.76 -3.31 -18.76
C GLN A 130 -9.04 -3.15 -17.91
N ASP A 131 -8.97 -3.25 -16.59
CA ASP A 131 -10.13 -3.09 -15.71
C ASP A 131 -10.61 -1.62 -15.70
N PRO A 132 -11.86 -1.36 -16.12
CA PRO A 132 -12.38 0.02 -16.19
C PRO A 132 -12.45 0.70 -14.84
N GLU A 133 -12.71 -0.06 -13.77
CA GLU A 133 -12.79 0.50 -12.42
C GLU A 133 -11.40 0.88 -11.90
N PHE A 134 -10.39 0.07 -12.21
CA PHE A 134 -9.00 0.41 -11.89
C PHE A 134 -8.57 1.69 -12.60
N LYS A 135 -8.82 1.80 -13.92
CA LYS A 135 -8.50 3.00 -14.70
C LYS A 135 -9.14 4.25 -14.08
N ARG A 136 -10.45 4.21 -13.89
CA ARG A 136 -11.18 5.32 -13.28
C ARG A 136 -10.63 5.69 -11.90
N LEU A 137 -10.36 4.69 -11.06
CA LEU A 137 -9.79 4.91 -9.72
C LEU A 137 -8.44 5.62 -9.78
N MET A 138 -7.58 5.23 -10.73
CA MET A 138 -6.26 5.83 -10.90
C MET A 138 -6.34 7.25 -11.45
N GLU A 139 -7.18 7.49 -12.47
CA GLU A 139 -7.43 8.81 -13.06
C GLU A 139 -7.98 9.77 -12.01
N ASP A 140 -9.02 9.37 -11.27
CA ASP A 140 -9.62 10.18 -10.19
C ASP A 140 -8.58 10.50 -9.09
N SER A 141 -7.70 9.55 -8.78
CA SER A 141 -6.66 9.72 -7.77
C SER A 141 -5.59 10.71 -8.21
N LEU A 142 -5.06 10.55 -9.42
CA LEU A 142 -4.05 11.45 -9.99
C LEU A 142 -4.61 12.85 -10.20
N TYR A 143 -5.86 12.97 -10.67
CA TYR A 143 -6.56 14.25 -10.76
C TYR A 143 -6.71 14.91 -9.37
N SER A 144 -7.07 14.13 -8.34
CA SER A 144 -7.16 14.66 -6.98
C SER A 144 -5.82 15.16 -6.46
N LEU A 145 -4.72 14.42 -6.75
CA LEU A 145 -3.36 14.86 -6.39
C LEU A 145 -2.95 16.15 -7.11
N SER A 146 -3.30 16.30 -8.39
CA SER A 146 -3.02 17.54 -9.12
C SER A 146 -3.73 18.78 -8.53
N ARG A 147 -4.92 18.60 -7.97
CA ARG A 147 -5.66 19.69 -7.31
C ARG A 147 -5.00 20.18 -6.01
N ILE A 148 -4.12 19.41 -5.40
CA ILE A 148 -3.36 19.86 -4.22
C ILE A 148 -2.49 21.09 -4.57
N TRP A 149 -1.90 21.11 -5.76
CA TRP A 149 -1.12 22.27 -6.23
C TRP A 149 -1.95 23.56 -6.30
N VAL A 150 -3.21 23.44 -6.73
CA VAL A 150 -4.16 24.57 -6.74
C VAL A 150 -4.49 25.01 -5.31
N ALA A 151 -4.69 24.06 -4.39
CA ALA A 151 -4.94 24.38 -2.99
C ALA A 151 -3.74 25.08 -2.33
N ILE A 152 -2.51 24.67 -2.68
CA ILE A 152 -1.27 25.33 -2.24
C ILE A 152 -1.19 26.78 -2.79
N ALA A 153 -1.40 26.94 -4.10
CA ALA A 153 -1.32 28.24 -4.74
C ALA A 153 -2.32 29.27 -4.15
N ASN A 154 -3.50 28.78 -3.78
CA ASN A 154 -4.57 29.60 -3.21
C ASN A 154 -4.54 29.67 -1.67
N LYS A 155 -3.53 29.08 -1.02
CA LYS A 155 -3.41 28.99 0.45
C LYS A 155 -4.68 28.44 1.12
N ALA A 156 -5.35 27.46 0.45
CA ALA A 156 -6.70 27.02 0.79
C ALA A 156 -6.71 25.72 1.60
N ALA A 157 -6.47 25.81 2.92
CA ALA A 157 -6.50 24.66 3.83
C ALA A 157 -7.81 23.84 3.76
N PRO A 158 -9.03 24.43 3.70
CA PRO A 158 -10.26 23.68 3.56
C PRO A 158 -10.30 22.82 2.30
N ASN A 159 -9.79 23.35 1.18
CA ASN A 159 -9.73 22.64 -0.10
C ASN A 159 -8.75 21.46 -0.02
N LEU A 160 -7.56 21.67 0.57
CA LEU A 160 -6.59 20.59 0.82
C LEU A 160 -7.22 19.45 1.63
N ILE A 161 -7.89 19.78 2.74
CA ILE A 161 -8.55 18.80 3.61
C ILE A 161 -9.64 18.01 2.83
N SER A 162 -10.43 18.69 2.01
CA SER A 162 -11.48 18.07 1.19
C SER A 162 -10.89 17.10 0.16
N ILE A 163 -9.83 17.52 -0.54
CA ILE A 163 -9.12 16.67 -1.51
C ILE A 163 -8.56 15.42 -0.81
N LEU A 164 -7.90 15.58 0.32
CA LEU A 164 -7.31 14.46 1.06
C LEU A 164 -8.37 13.47 1.57
N ARG A 165 -9.56 13.95 1.95
CA ARG A 165 -10.69 13.08 2.32
C ARG A 165 -11.18 12.25 1.15
N GLY A 166 -11.38 12.87 -0.02
CA GLY A 166 -11.78 12.16 -1.24
C GLY A 166 -10.76 11.11 -1.64
N LEU A 167 -9.49 11.49 -1.69
CA LEU A 167 -8.38 10.60 -2.05
C LEU A 167 -8.22 9.42 -1.09
N SER A 168 -8.63 9.57 0.18
CA SER A 168 -8.59 8.47 1.16
C SER A 168 -9.47 7.28 0.77
N SER A 169 -10.63 7.53 0.17
CA SER A 169 -11.53 6.48 -0.32
C SER A 169 -10.88 5.73 -1.49
N SER A 170 -10.34 6.45 -2.45
CA SER A 170 -9.64 5.89 -3.61
C SER A 170 -8.42 5.07 -3.20
N ASN A 171 -7.59 5.59 -2.28
CA ASN A 171 -6.44 4.86 -1.76
C ASN A 171 -6.84 3.56 -1.04
N ARG A 172 -7.94 3.60 -0.28
CA ARG A 172 -8.46 2.41 0.39
C ARG A 172 -8.90 1.35 -0.61
N MET A 173 -9.58 1.74 -1.69
CA MET A 173 -10.02 0.82 -2.76
C MET A 173 -8.82 0.24 -3.49
N LEU A 174 -7.84 1.07 -3.88
CA LEU A 174 -6.60 0.63 -4.50
C LEU A 174 -5.91 -0.44 -3.64
N PHE A 175 -5.73 -0.17 -2.36
CA PHE A 175 -5.03 -1.08 -1.44
C PHE A 175 -5.78 -2.40 -1.19
N LEU A 176 -7.10 -2.36 -1.03
CA LEU A 176 -7.89 -3.54 -0.66
C LEU A 176 -8.24 -4.43 -1.83
N ARG A 177 -8.39 -3.86 -3.01
CA ARG A 177 -8.93 -4.55 -4.17
C ARG A 177 -7.87 -4.94 -5.18
N PHE A 178 -6.86 -4.10 -5.34
CA PHE A 178 -5.85 -4.24 -6.37
C PHE A 178 -4.42 -4.42 -5.82
N GLY A 179 -4.23 -4.38 -4.49
CA GLY A 179 -2.94 -4.50 -3.84
C GLY A 179 -2.56 -5.90 -3.33
#